data_4b028244ff821d89be8f220ede4f79ec
#
_entry.id   4b028244ff821d89be8f220ede4f79ec
#
_cell.length_a   1.000
_cell.length_b   1.000
_cell.length_c   1.000
_cell.angle_alpha   90.00
_cell.angle_beta   90.00
_cell.angle_gamma   90.00
#
_symmetry.space_group_name_H-M   'P 1'
#
loop_
_entity.id
_entity.type
_entity.pdbx_description
1 polymer ?
#
loop_
_entity_poly.entity_id
_entity_poly.type
_entity_poly.pdbx_seq_one_letter_code
_entity_poly.pdbx_strand_id
1 'polypeptide(L)'
;MRSVSAALISGVLLYLSQGLSDMWFFAWFALIPLVWLAYSDAPTWQLIVASMSAWLAGQIYAFQCYASVSPLLILSGLLPLTILFPLALIFARLAQRRASGLATLFTYPACWAALEYLYGRVAPNGSFGSLAYSQMSAPWMIQSASLLGMHGVTFLICLFSNTVAMGLHSSLRSRRLLALGFGVCAINLVFGAIRLSQSPSASITVSAFVDGGAMGTAYRSDTLDSALSVSRSYADAIRGAASHGAEFAVTAEGGIVSRPAWRDAILAPLLAVAQGTGVQIIAGVYERDPPSDLAFALQPEGTTRSYAKRHLVPFVESELTAGHSSGWLGKSRAMEICKDMDFPRTILGDARQGIRLMGVPAGDFGKDGWLHARMAIMRGVENGFSIVRAADEGLLTASDSRGRVIARKTAESSGMTVLVASLPLGFGPTFYTRFGDTFAWCLIALCILIGVLCARPKKIAVESRLPA
;
A
#
# COMPACT_ATOMS: atom_id res chain seq x y z
N MET A 1 -16.83 15.39 -27.98
CA MET A 1 -15.53 16.04 -27.74
C MET A 1 -15.21 16.17 -26.23
N ARG A 2 -16.05 16.81 -25.37
CA ARG A 2 -15.75 17.01 -23.93
C ARG A 2 -15.43 15.72 -23.14
N SER A 3 -16.21 14.65 -23.34
CA SER A 3 -16.00 13.35 -22.68
C SER A 3 -14.71 12.65 -23.11
N VAL A 4 -14.37 12.73 -24.39
CA VAL A 4 -13.10 12.17 -24.91
C VAL A 4 -11.90 12.92 -24.34
N SER A 5 -11.95 14.26 -24.34
CA SER A 5 -10.86 15.06 -23.75
C SER A 5 -10.71 14.78 -22.25
N ALA A 6 -11.83 14.66 -21.51
CA ALA A 6 -11.78 14.30 -20.09
C ALA A 6 -11.15 12.92 -19.85
N ALA A 7 -11.51 11.92 -20.67
CA ALA A 7 -10.94 10.57 -20.57
C ALA A 7 -9.43 10.59 -20.85
N LEU A 8 -8.99 11.25 -21.92
CA LEU A 8 -7.57 11.31 -22.32
C LEU A 8 -6.72 12.05 -21.27
N ILE A 9 -7.14 13.24 -20.85
CA ILE A 9 -6.39 14.03 -19.86
C ILE A 9 -6.30 13.26 -18.55
N SER A 10 -7.43 12.77 -18.03
CA SER A 10 -7.45 12.01 -16.77
C SER A 10 -6.65 10.72 -16.88
N GLY A 11 -6.75 9.97 -17.99
CA GLY A 11 -6.02 8.73 -18.18
C GLY A 11 -4.51 8.93 -18.21
N VAL A 12 -4.03 9.95 -18.92
CA VAL A 12 -2.60 10.30 -18.96
C VAL A 12 -2.10 10.71 -17.57
N LEU A 13 -2.83 11.57 -16.86
CA LEU A 13 -2.42 12.03 -15.54
C LEU A 13 -2.45 10.88 -14.48
N LEU A 14 -3.43 9.97 -14.57
CA LEU A 14 -3.48 8.77 -13.74
C LEU A 14 -2.29 7.84 -14.05
N TYR A 15 -1.98 7.59 -15.32
CA TYR A 15 -0.84 6.77 -15.71
C TYR A 15 0.49 7.34 -15.17
N LEU A 16 0.67 8.65 -15.28
CA LEU A 16 1.88 9.31 -14.79
C LEU A 16 1.98 9.32 -13.26
N SER A 17 0.86 9.25 -12.52
CA SER A 17 0.86 9.36 -11.07
C SER A 17 0.78 8.02 -10.32
N GLN A 18 0.13 7.01 -10.86
CA GLN A 18 -0.13 5.76 -10.12
C GLN A 18 0.88 4.65 -10.37
N GLY A 19 1.37 4.54 -11.58
CA GLY A 19 2.17 3.42 -12.04
C GLY A 19 3.66 3.55 -11.76
N LEU A 20 4.44 3.17 -12.75
CA LEU A 20 5.90 3.16 -12.69
C LEU A 20 6.53 4.55 -12.79
N SER A 21 5.78 5.56 -13.25
CA SER A 21 6.28 6.92 -13.45
C SER A 21 6.41 7.73 -12.15
N ASP A 22 5.63 7.40 -11.12
CA ASP A 22 5.69 7.95 -9.76
C ASP A 22 5.66 9.49 -9.66
N MET A 23 4.98 10.15 -10.60
CA MET A 23 4.83 11.61 -10.60
C MET A 23 3.64 12.03 -9.73
N TRP A 24 3.79 11.93 -8.41
CA TRP A 24 2.76 12.04 -7.38
C TRP A 24 1.81 13.23 -7.53
N PHE A 25 2.30 14.40 -7.97
CA PHE A 25 1.51 15.62 -8.06
C PHE A 25 0.40 15.56 -9.11
N PHE A 26 0.55 14.75 -10.17
CA PHE A 26 -0.49 14.60 -11.18
C PHE A 26 -1.77 13.95 -10.66
N ALA A 27 -1.71 13.14 -9.61
CA ALA A 27 -2.89 12.54 -9.01
C ALA A 27 -3.91 13.58 -8.53
N TRP A 28 -3.45 14.73 -8.05
CA TRP A 28 -4.30 15.82 -7.57
C TRP A 28 -5.13 16.45 -8.67
N PHE A 29 -4.64 16.44 -9.91
CA PHE A 29 -5.29 17.03 -11.08
C PHE A 29 -6.00 16.00 -11.95
N ALA A 30 -5.63 14.73 -11.84
CA ALA A 30 -6.07 13.65 -12.72
C ALA A 30 -7.59 13.48 -12.75
N LEU A 31 -8.26 13.69 -11.63
CA LEU A 31 -9.69 13.44 -11.49
C LEU A 31 -10.55 14.67 -11.82
N ILE A 32 -9.96 15.87 -11.92
CA ILE A 32 -10.69 17.12 -12.18
C ILE A 32 -11.55 17.05 -13.44
N PRO A 33 -11.05 16.61 -14.63
CA PRO A 33 -11.85 16.58 -15.84
C PRO A 33 -13.07 15.64 -15.75
N LEU A 34 -12.93 14.50 -15.06
CA LEU A 34 -14.01 13.54 -14.87
C LEU A 34 -15.06 14.03 -13.89
N VAL A 35 -14.65 14.64 -12.78
CA VAL A 35 -15.58 15.25 -11.82
C VAL A 35 -16.31 16.44 -12.45
N TRP A 36 -15.60 17.27 -13.23
CA TRP A 36 -16.24 18.35 -13.99
C TRP A 36 -17.26 17.80 -15.00
N LEU A 37 -16.94 16.70 -15.70
CA LEU A 37 -17.88 16.01 -16.60
C LEU A 37 -19.10 15.46 -15.83
N ALA A 38 -18.88 14.96 -14.62
CA ALA A 38 -19.98 14.50 -13.76
C ALA A 38 -20.99 15.61 -13.45
N TYR A 39 -20.55 16.85 -13.28
CA TYR A 39 -21.40 18.01 -12.99
C TYR A 39 -21.99 18.68 -14.24
N SER A 40 -21.56 18.29 -15.43
CA SER A 40 -22.11 18.79 -16.70
C SER A 40 -23.38 18.04 -17.10
N ASP A 41 -24.03 18.53 -18.19
CA ASP A 41 -25.19 17.88 -18.79
C ASP A 41 -24.85 16.70 -19.71
N ALA A 42 -23.61 16.22 -19.70
CA ALA A 42 -23.19 15.07 -20.50
C ALA A 42 -24.05 13.83 -20.16
N PRO A 43 -24.44 13.02 -21.17
CA PRO A 43 -25.17 11.78 -20.92
C PRO A 43 -24.41 10.85 -19.97
N THR A 44 -25.15 10.12 -19.11
CA THR A 44 -24.53 9.24 -18.12
C THR A 44 -23.62 8.17 -18.72
N TRP A 45 -23.98 7.62 -19.89
CA TRP A 45 -23.14 6.64 -20.57
C TRP A 45 -21.77 7.22 -21.00
N GLN A 46 -21.73 8.50 -21.39
CA GLN A 46 -20.45 9.17 -21.71
C GLN A 46 -19.56 9.33 -20.47
N LEU A 47 -20.15 9.62 -19.31
CA LEU A 47 -19.41 9.68 -18.05
C LEU A 47 -18.86 8.30 -17.69
N ILE A 48 -19.67 7.24 -17.82
CA ILE A 48 -19.26 5.85 -17.56
C ILE A 48 -18.07 5.49 -18.46
N VAL A 49 -18.22 5.63 -19.77
CA VAL A 49 -17.16 5.26 -20.72
C VAL A 49 -15.89 6.09 -20.48
N ALA A 50 -16.02 7.41 -20.30
CA ALA A 50 -14.86 8.27 -20.07
C ALA A 50 -14.11 7.91 -18.78
N SER A 51 -14.83 7.64 -17.69
CA SER A 51 -14.21 7.30 -16.41
C SER A 51 -13.59 5.90 -16.41
N MET A 52 -14.24 4.91 -17.01
CA MET A 52 -13.65 3.57 -17.17
C MET A 52 -12.40 3.60 -18.06
N SER A 53 -12.45 4.30 -19.19
CA SER A 53 -11.30 4.42 -20.09
C SER A 53 -10.13 5.14 -19.43
N ALA A 54 -10.39 6.21 -18.66
CA ALA A 54 -9.35 6.94 -17.95
C ALA A 54 -8.72 6.07 -16.84
N TRP A 55 -9.54 5.34 -16.07
CA TRP A 55 -9.03 4.46 -15.01
C TRP A 55 -8.20 3.33 -15.59
N LEU A 56 -8.67 2.65 -16.65
CA LEU A 56 -7.90 1.61 -17.35
C LEU A 56 -6.58 2.13 -17.89
N ALA A 57 -6.58 3.32 -18.51
CA ALA A 57 -5.35 3.94 -19.01
C ALA A 57 -4.35 4.19 -17.85
N GLY A 58 -4.84 4.63 -16.70
CA GLY A 58 -4.02 4.80 -15.49
C GLY A 58 -3.39 3.52 -14.99
N GLN A 59 -4.01 2.37 -15.26
CA GLN A 59 -3.58 1.06 -14.76
C GLN A 59 -2.78 0.24 -15.79
N ILE A 60 -2.40 0.80 -16.94
CA ILE A 60 -1.63 0.10 -18.00
C ILE A 60 -0.33 -0.51 -17.45
N TYR A 61 0.27 0.10 -16.41
CA TYR A 61 1.47 -0.43 -15.77
C TYR A 61 1.31 -1.88 -15.26
N ALA A 62 0.10 -2.31 -14.93
CA ALA A 62 -0.14 -3.68 -14.50
C ALA A 62 0.18 -4.70 -15.61
N PHE A 63 -0.09 -4.35 -16.87
CA PHE A 63 0.34 -5.19 -18.01
C PHE A 63 1.86 -5.19 -18.15
N GLN A 64 2.52 -4.07 -17.90
CA GLN A 64 3.98 -3.96 -18.00
C GLN A 64 4.70 -4.80 -16.92
N CYS A 65 4.07 -4.99 -15.76
CA CYS A 65 4.63 -5.77 -14.65
C CYS A 65 4.24 -7.25 -14.71
N TYR A 66 2.99 -7.57 -15.06
CA TYR A 66 2.43 -8.90 -14.79
C TYR A 66 2.00 -9.69 -16.04
N ALA A 67 2.22 -9.17 -17.26
CA ALA A 67 1.80 -9.89 -18.49
C ALA A 67 2.49 -11.24 -18.66
N SER A 68 3.73 -11.37 -18.22
CA SER A 68 4.49 -12.64 -18.21
C SER A 68 4.18 -13.55 -17.03
N VAL A 69 3.50 -13.03 -15.99
CA VAL A 69 3.19 -13.78 -14.76
C VAL A 69 1.83 -14.45 -14.88
N SER A 70 0.75 -13.69 -14.98
CA SER A 70 -0.60 -14.23 -15.11
C SER A 70 -1.59 -13.17 -15.63
N PRO A 71 -2.30 -13.43 -16.75
CA PRO A 71 -3.39 -12.57 -17.20
C PRO A 71 -4.53 -12.45 -16.18
N LEU A 72 -4.81 -13.52 -15.41
CA LEU A 72 -5.86 -13.51 -14.38
C LEU A 72 -5.50 -12.59 -13.21
N LEU A 73 -4.21 -12.51 -12.86
CA LEU A 73 -3.73 -11.58 -11.86
C LEU A 73 -4.00 -10.13 -12.29
N ILE A 74 -3.70 -9.78 -13.54
CA ILE A 74 -3.99 -8.46 -14.09
C ILE A 74 -5.50 -8.17 -14.03
N LEU A 75 -6.34 -9.07 -14.53
CA LEU A 75 -7.78 -8.87 -14.57
C LEU A 75 -8.39 -8.72 -13.17
N SER A 76 -7.94 -9.52 -12.20
CA SER A 76 -8.43 -9.45 -10.82
C SER A 76 -8.10 -8.12 -10.13
N GLY A 77 -7.00 -7.48 -10.49
CA GLY A 77 -6.62 -6.16 -9.98
C GLY A 77 -7.31 -4.99 -10.68
N LEU A 78 -7.48 -5.07 -12.01
CA LEU A 78 -7.94 -3.94 -12.83
C LEU A 78 -9.45 -3.80 -12.92
N LEU A 79 -10.16 -4.89 -13.18
CA LEU A 79 -11.59 -4.80 -13.54
C LEU A 79 -12.47 -4.26 -12.41
N PRO A 80 -12.34 -4.71 -11.14
CA PRO A 80 -13.26 -4.27 -10.10
C PRO A 80 -13.20 -2.76 -9.86
N LEU A 81 -12.01 -2.18 -9.72
CA LEU A 81 -11.87 -0.74 -9.52
C LEU A 81 -12.32 0.05 -10.75
N THR A 82 -12.09 -0.46 -11.96
CA THR A 82 -12.58 0.15 -13.19
C THR A 82 -14.11 0.22 -13.24
N ILE A 83 -14.79 -0.83 -12.75
CA ILE A 83 -16.26 -0.88 -12.69
C ILE A 83 -16.79 0.00 -11.55
N LEU A 84 -16.12 0.05 -10.42
CA LEU A 84 -16.54 0.81 -9.24
C LEU A 84 -16.35 2.32 -9.43
N PHE A 85 -15.34 2.75 -10.18
CA PHE A 85 -14.98 4.16 -10.31
C PHE A 85 -16.11 5.05 -10.86
N PRO A 86 -16.83 4.70 -11.96
CA PRO A 86 -17.96 5.49 -12.43
C PRO A 86 -19.09 5.61 -11.40
N LEU A 87 -19.28 4.64 -10.50
CA LEU A 87 -20.36 4.69 -9.51
C LEU A 87 -20.19 5.89 -8.54
N ALA A 88 -18.96 6.19 -8.14
CA ALA A 88 -18.66 7.37 -7.31
C ALA A 88 -19.00 8.68 -8.03
N LEU A 89 -18.71 8.79 -9.33
CA LEU A 89 -19.03 9.96 -10.15
C LEU A 89 -20.52 10.11 -10.42
N ILE A 90 -21.23 9.01 -10.67
CA ILE A 90 -22.69 8.99 -10.82
C ILE A 90 -23.37 9.44 -9.52
N PHE A 91 -22.88 8.95 -8.39
CA PHE A 91 -23.42 9.33 -7.08
C PHE A 91 -23.16 10.82 -6.77
N ALA A 92 -21.98 11.32 -7.12
CA ALA A 92 -21.67 12.75 -7.02
C ALA A 92 -22.60 13.60 -7.89
N ARG A 93 -22.88 13.18 -9.14
CA ARG A 93 -23.85 13.82 -10.03
C ARG A 93 -25.26 13.85 -9.42
N LEU A 94 -25.70 12.73 -8.84
CA LEU A 94 -26.99 12.64 -8.19
C LEU A 94 -27.10 13.59 -7.00
N ALA A 95 -26.07 13.62 -6.14
CA ALA A 95 -26.01 14.48 -4.99
C ALA A 95 -26.01 15.96 -5.40
N GLN A 96 -25.28 16.35 -6.44
CA GLN A 96 -25.27 17.72 -6.98
C GLN A 96 -26.66 18.15 -7.48
N ARG A 97 -27.42 17.24 -8.08
CA ARG A 97 -28.77 17.54 -8.60
C ARG A 97 -29.87 17.54 -7.54
N ARG A 98 -29.70 16.77 -6.46
CA ARG A 98 -30.75 16.52 -5.45
C ARG A 98 -30.46 17.12 -4.10
N ALA A 99 -29.21 17.25 -3.74
CA ALA A 99 -28.73 17.91 -2.53
C ALA A 99 -27.88 19.13 -2.90
N SER A 100 -27.42 19.90 -1.92
CA SER A 100 -26.64 21.10 -2.15
C SER A 100 -25.56 21.28 -1.08
N GLY A 101 -24.68 22.24 -1.28
CA GLY A 101 -23.70 22.65 -0.28
C GLY A 101 -22.70 21.54 0.08
N LEU A 102 -22.67 21.17 1.36
CA LEU A 102 -21.71 20.18 1.88
C LEU A 102 -21.86 18.81 1.23
N ALA A 103 -23.07 18.38 0.88
CA ALA A 103 -23.27 17.10 0.19
C ALA A 103 -22.54 17.08 -1.15
N THR A 104 -22.63 18.14 -1.97
CA THR A 104 -21.88 18.22 -3.24
C THR A 104 -20.36 18.18 -3.02
N LEU A 105 -19.86 18.87 -1.97
CA LEU A 105 -18.43 18.91 -1.67
C LEU A 105 -17.89 17.52 -1.26
N PHE A 106 -18.62 16.76 -0.45
CA PHE A 106 -18.09 15.56 0.19
C PHE A 106 -18.53 14.24 -0.47
N THR A 107 -19.54 14.22 -1.33
CA THR A 107 -20.08 12.96 -1.90
C THR A 107 -19.03 12.20 -2.71
N TYR A 108 -18.39 12.85 -3.67
CA TYR A 108 -17.40 12.18 -4.52
C TYR A 108 -16.22 11.64 -3.71
N PRO A 109 -15.52 12.46 -2.89
CA PRO A 109 -14.39 11.99 -2.10
C PRO A 109 -14.77 10.87 -1.12
N ALA A 110 -15.92 10.99 -0.45
CA ALA A 110 -16.39 9.97 0.48
C ALA A 110 -16.75 8.66 -0.24
N CYS A 111 -17.45 8.75 -1.35
CA CYS A 111 -17.88 7.56 -2.08
C CYS A 111 -16.69 6.79 -2.66
N TRP A 112 -15.74 7.48 -3.31
CA TRP A 112 -14.60 6.77 -3.89
C TRP A 112 -13.72 6.13 -2.81
N ALA A 113 -13.37 6.86 -1.74
CA ALA A 113 -12.58 6.30 -0.64
C ALA A 113 -13.31 5.14 0.08
N ALA A 114 -14.64 5.21 0.23
CA ALA A 114 -15.44 4.12 0.78
C ALA A 114 -15.46 2.89 -0.14
N LEU A 115 -15.57 3.08 -1.45
CA LEU A 115 -15.54 1.98 -2.43
C LEU A 115 -14.17 1.31 -2.50
N GLU A 116 -13.06 2.07 -2.49
CA GLU A 116 -11.71 1.51 -2.38
C GLU A 116 -11.55 0.68 -1.09
N TYR A 117 -12.05 1.20 0.04
CA TYR A 117 -12.00 0.49 1.31
C TYR A 117 -12.78 -0.83 1.25
N LEU A 118 -14.03 -0.80 0.81
CA LEU A 118 -14.87 -1.99 0.72
C LEU A 118 -14.27 -3.03 -0.24
N TYR A 119 -13.76 -2.58 -1.37
CA TYR A 119 -13.07 -3.46 -2.32
C TYR A 119 -11.83 -4.10 -1.68
N GLY A 120 -10.94 -3.31 -1.07
CA GLY A 120 -9.72 -3.82 -0.42
C GLY A 120 -9.97 -4.81 0.72
N ARG A 121 -11.21 -4.84 1.27
CA ARG A 121 -11.62 -5.80 2.31
C ARG A 121 -11.88 -7.21 1.77
N VAL A 122 -12.24 -7.33 0.51
CA VAL A 122 -12.63 -8.59 -0.14
C VAL A 122 -11.72 -8.94 -1.32
N ALA A 123 -10.90 -8.01 -1.78
CA ALA A 123 -10.05 -8.20 -2.93
C ALA A 123 -8.93 -9.22 -2.65
N PRO A 124 -8.66 -10.14 -3.58
CA PRO A 124 -7.56 -11.09 -3.44
C PRO A 124 -6.18 -10.42 -3.49
N ASN A 125 -6.12 -9.19 -4.00
CA ASN A 125 -4.92 -8.34 -4.06
C ASN A 125 -4.93 -7.22 -3.00
N GLY A 126 -5.80 -7.33 -1.98
CA GLY A 126 -5.87 -6.36 -0.89
C GLY A 126 -6.05 -4.92 -1.39
N SER A 127 -5.18 -4.03 -0.95
CA SER A 127 -5.22 -2.60 -1.28
C SER A 127 -4.47 -2.22 -2.57
N PHE A 128 -3.96 -3.20 -3.35
CA PHE A 128 -3.28 -2.94 -4.61
C PHE A 128 -4.14 -2.08 -5.56
N GLY A 129 -3.51 -1.10 -6.23
CA GLY A 129 -4.19 -0.20 -7.15
C GLY A 129 -4.89 1.00 -6.49
N SER A 130 -4.85 1.14 -5.16
CA SER A 130 -5.40 2.33 -4.49
C SER A 130 -4.69 3.62 -4.91
N LEU A 131 -5.49 4.68 -5.08
CA LEU A 131 -5.01 6.01 -5.44
C LEU A 131 -4.05 6.59 -4.38
N ALA A 132 -4.16 6.19 -3.12
CA ALA A 132 -3.28 6.65 -2.04
C ALA A 132 -1.80 6.39 -2.30
N TYR A 133 -1.47 5.28 -2.98
CA TYR A 133 -0.08 4.94 -3.28
C TYR A 133 0.60 5.85 -4.29
N SER A 134 -0.15 6.67 -5.02
CA SER A 134 0.41 7.71 -5.88
C SER A 134 1.19 8.78 -5.09
N GLN A 135 0.99 8.88 -3.76
CA GLN A 135 1.58 9.94 -2.93
C GLN A 135 2.88 9.53 -2.21
N MET A 136 3.37 8.33 -2.44
CA MET A 136 4.47 7.76 -1.63
C MET A 136 5.80 8.49 -1.79
N SER A 137 6.05 9.15 -2.93
CA SER A 137 7.22 10.03 -3.14
C SER A 137 7.06 11.42 -2.54
N ALA A 138 5.95 11.70 -1.86
CA ALA A 138 5.66 12.95 -1.17
C ALA A 138 5.31 12.69 0.31
N PRO A 139 6.28 12.39 1.18
CA PRO A 139 6.02 11.98 2.57
C PRO A 139 5.11 12.93 3.36
N TRP A 140 5.13 14.24 3.08
CA TRP A 140 4.24 15.22 3.73
C TRP A 140 2.76 15.04 3.37
N MET A 141 2.45 14.42 2.22
CA MET A 141 1.06 14.18 1.79
C MET A 141 0.42 12.99 2.50
N ILE A 142 1.22 11.98 2.86
CA ILE A 142 0.73 10.71 3.38
C ILE A 142 0.61 10.67 4.91
N GLN A 143 0.99 11.74 5.64
CA GLN A 143 1.02 11.71 7.10
C GLN A 143 -0.37 11.53 7.72
N SER A 144 -1.44 11.98 7.07
CA SER A 144 -2.82 11.75 7.49
C SER A 144 -3.20 10.25 7.56
N ALA A 145 -2.46 9.38 6.88
CA ALA A 145 -2.68 7.94 7.01
C ALA A 145 -2.50 7.44 8.44
N SER A 146 -1.68 8.10 9.26
CA SER A 146 -1.54 7.77 10.69
C SER A 146 -2.76 8.12 11.54
N LEU A 147 -3.70 8.90 11.02
CA LEU A 147 -4.97 9.25 11.66
C LEU A 147 -6.14 8.50 11.02
N LEU A 148 -6.20 8.50 9.70
CA LEU A 148 -7.36 8.14 8.88
C LEU A 148 -7.18 6.84 8.09
N GLY A 149 -5.99 6.21 8.16
CA GLY A 149 -5.59 5.15 7.25
C GLY A 149 -5.32 5.69 5.84
N MET A 150 -4.88 4.83 4.93
CA MET A 150 -4.59 5.17 3.54
C MET A 150 -5.80 5.79 2.81
N HIS A 151 -7.02 5.40 3.17
CA HIS A 151 -8.25 5.92 2.57
C HIS A 151 -8.49 7.40 2.89
N GLY A 152 -7.86 7.94 3.95
CA GLY A 152 -7.79 9.37 4.20
C GLY A 152 -6.99 10.11 3.13
N VAL A 153 -5.91 9.51 2.63
CA VAL A 153 -5.11 10.09 1.52
C VAL A 153 -5.90 10.08 0.23
N THR A 154 -6.56 8.95 -0.12
CA THR A 154 -7.49 8.89 -1.26
C THR A 154 -8.58 9.95 -1.17
N PHE A 155 -9.21 10.09 0.00
CA PHE A 155 -10.24 11.09 0.26
C PHE A 155 -9.75 12.51 -0.02
N LEU A 156 -8.56 12.87 0.45
CA LEU A 156 -7.97 14.21 0.26
C LEU A 156 -7.67 14.53 -1.22
N ILE A 157 -7.13 13.57 -1.97
CA ILE A 157 -6.90 13.74 -3.43
C ILE A 157 -8.24 13.99 -4.13
N CYS A 158 -9.24 13.19 -3.83
CA CYS A 158 -10.58 13.34 -4.40
C CYS A 158 -11.26 14.64 -3.96
N LEU A 159 -11.07 15.07 -2.71
CA LEU A 159 -11.62 16.33 -2.19
C LEU A 159 -11.01 17.55 -2.91
N PHE A 160 -9.71 17.55 -3.11
CA PHE A 160 -9.05 18.59 -3.88
C PHE A 160 -9.59 18.67 -5.32
N SER A 161 -9.58 17.51 -6.02
CA SER A 161 -10.08 17.45 -7.39
C SER A 161 -11.54 17.89 -7.50
N ASN A 162 -12.38 17.50 -6.55
CA ASN A 162 -13.79 17.90 -6.47
C ASN A 162 -13.93 19.41 -6.22
N THR A 163 -13.14 19.95 -5.29
CA THR A 163 -13.16 21.39 -4.96
C THR A 163 -12.80 22.23 -6.18
N VAL A 164 -11.75 21.83 -6.93
CA VAL A 164 -11.36 22.52 -8.18
C VAL A 164 -12.47 22.42 -9.22
N ALA A 165 -13.04 21.23 -9.45
CA ALA A 165 -14.12 21.02 -10.41
C ALA A 165 -15.36 21.87 -10.09
N MET A 166 -15.74 21.99 -8.80
CA MET A 166 -16.81 22.90 -8.35
C MET A 166 -16.47 24.38 -8.60
N GLY A 167 -15.21 24.77 -8.41
CA GLY A 167 -14.74 26.13 -8.68
C GLY A 167 -14.80 26.52 -10.17
N LEU A 168 -14.59 25.53 -11.05
CA LEU A 168 -14.69 25.70 -12.51
C LEU A 168 -16.13 25.72 -13.02
N HIS A 169 -17.11 25.26 -12.20
CA HIS A 169 -18.52 25.21 -12.56
C HIS A 169 -19.27 26.43 -12.00
N SER A 170 -19.74 27.33 -12.85
CA SER A 170 -20.33 28.63 -12.42
C SER A 170 -21.48 28.47 -11.43
N SER A 171 -22.35 27.46 -11.63
CA SER A 171 -23.50 27.21 -10.78
C SER A 171 -23.17 26.56 -9.41
N LEU A 172 -21.95 26.01 -9.24
CA LEU A 172 -21.49 25.35 -8.01
C LEU A 172 -20.47 26.18 -7.24
N ARG A 173 -20.04 27.31 -7.79
CA ARG A 173 -18.99 28.16 -7.26
C ARG A 173 -19.42 28.87 -5.98
N SER A 174 -19.16 28.28 -4.84
CA SER A 174 -19.36 28.87 -3.51
C SER A 174 -18.03 29.14 -2.84
N ARG A 175 -17.73 30.42 -2.53
CA ARG A 175 -16.49 30.79 -1.83
C ARG A 175 -16.29 30.05 -0.52
N ARG A 176 -17.37 29.82 0.26
CA ARG A 176 -17.32 29.08 1.53
C ARG A 176 -16.96 27.62 1.34
N LEU A 177 -17.56 26.95 0.34
CA LEU A 177 -17.26 25.54 0.06
C LEU A 177 -15.86 25.34 -0.51
N LEU A 178 -15.42 26.25 -1.40
CA LEU A 178 -14.05 26.22 -1.92
C LEU A 178 -13.02 26.44 -0.79
N ALA A 179 -13.27 27.44 0.08
CA ALA A 179 -12.40 27.68 1.23
C ALA A 179 -12.36 26.49 2.18
N LEU A 180 -13.49 25.81 2.41
CA LEU A 180 -13.54 24.60 3.23
C LEU A 180 -12.73 23.46 2.59
N GLY A 181 -12.94 23.16 1.30
CA GLY A 181 -12.24 22.06 0.61
C GLY A 181 -10.72 22.28 0.57
N PHE A 182 -10.27 23.47 0.17
CA PHE A 182 -8.84 23.80 0.19
C PHE A 182 -8.28 23.91 1.61
N GLY A 183 -9.07 24.39 2.58
CA GLY A 183 -8.69 24.45 3.98
C GLY A 183 -8.38 23.06 4.57
N VAL A 184 -9.22 22.05 4.29
CA VAL A 184 -8.96 20.67 4.71
C VAL A 184 -7.66 20.13 4.08
N CYS A 185 -7.41 20.39 2.80
CA CYS A 185 -6.16 20.01 2.16
C CYS A 185 -4.95 20.73 2.77
N ALA A 186 -5.07 22.03 3.07
CA ALA A 186 -4.01 22.82 3.72
C ALA A 186 -3.70 22.30 5.14
N ILE A 187 -4.72 21.93 5.92
CA ILE A 187 -4.53 21.32 7.24
C ILE A 187 -3.72 20.02 7.13
N ASN A 188 -3.98 19.18 6.10
CA ASN A 188 -3.17 17.97 5.87
C ASN A 188 -1.70 18.31 5.63
N LEU A 189 -1.39 19.35 4.84
CA LEU A 189 -0.02 19.79 4.58
C LEU A 189 0.68 20.26 5.87
N VAL A 190 0.00 21.08 6.66
CA VAL A 190 0.52 21.58 7.95
C VAL A 190 0.75 20.40 8.90
N PHE A 191 -0.21 19.50 9.02
CA PHE A 191 -0.07 18.27 9.83
C PHE A 191 1.12 17.42 9.35
N GLY A 192 1.27 17.25 8.04
CA GLY A 192 2.39 16.52 7.45
C GLY A 192 3.74 17.16 7.78
N ALA A 193 3.86 18.47 7.65
CA ALA A 193 5.07 19.20 7.99
C ALA A 193 5.43 19.08 9.48
N ILE A 194 4.45 19.28 10.38
CA ILE A 194 4.64 19.11 11.84
C ILE A 194 5.07 17.68 12.16
N ARG A 195 4.43 16.70 11.56
CA ARG A 195 4.75 15.30 11.83
C ARG A 195 6.16 14.92 11.34
N LEU A 196 6.58 15.45 10.20
CA LEU A 196 7.91 15.21 9.64
C LEU A 196 9.03 15.95 10.39
N SER A 197 8.74 17.04 11.11
CA SER A 197 9.74 17.74 11.91
C SER A 197 10.08 17.04 13.23
N GLN A 198 9.30 16.03 13.64
CA GLN A 198 9.57 15.27 14.85
C GLN A 198 10.78 14.35 14.67
N SER A 199 11.76 14.46 15.55
CA SER A 199 12.96 13.62 15.55
C SER A 199 12.68 12.28 16.25
N PRO A 200 13.19 11.15 15.74
CA PRO A 200 13.12 9.86 16.41
C PRO A 200 13.99 9.85 17.67
N SER A 201 13.59 9.06 18.66
CA SER A 201 14.31 8.94 19.95
C SER A 201 15.52 7.98 19.89
N ALA A 202 15.53 7.06 18.93
CA ALA A 202 16.57 6.05 18.78
C ALA A 202 16.65 5.58 17.33
N SER A 203 17.82 5.09 16.94
CA SER A 203 18.08 4.43 15.66
C SER A 203 18.69 3.05 15.89
N ILE A 204 18.56 2.19 14.90
CA ILE A 204 19.14 0.85 14.86
C ILE A 204 19.82 0.66 13.52
N THR A 205 20.98 0.01 13.49
CA THR A 205 21.61 -0.36 12.23
C THR A 205 20.97 -1.64 11.70
N VAL A 206 20.41 -1.56 10.51
CA VAL A 206 19.66 -2.65 9.85
C VAL A 206 20.36 -3.06 8.57
N SER A 207 20.11 -4.29 8.15
CA SER A 207 20.65 -4.81 6.89
C SER A 207 19.61 -5.67 6.17
N ALA A 208 19.63 -5.62 4.84
CA ALA A 208 18.81 -6.45 3.96
C ALA A 208 19.71 -7.15 2.94
N PHE A 209 19.39 -8.40 2.61
CA PHE A 209 20.22 -9.28 1.80
C PHE A 209 19.37 -10.00 0.75
N VAL A 210 19.91 -10.03 -0.47
CA VAL A 210 19.36 -10.84 -1.58
C VAL A 210 20.53 -11.49 -2.27
N ASP A 211 20.49 -12.82 -2.40
CA ASP A 211 21.43 -13.56 -3.24
C ASP A 211 20.78 -13.77 -4.62
N GLY A 212 21.11 -12.90 -5.56
CA GLY A 212 20.51 -12.88 -6.89
C GLY A 212 20.74 -14.20 -7.63
N GLY A 213 19.65 -14.81 -8.13
CA GLY A 213 19.67 -16.10 -8.80
C GLY A 213 19.74 -17.31 -7.86
N ALA A 214 19.86 -17.12 -6.54
CA ALA A 214 19.92 -18.23 -5.58
C ALA A 214 18.61 -19.04 -5.58
N MET A 215 17.45 -18.37 -5.59
CA MET A 215 16.15 -19.04 -5.65
C MET A 215 16.05 -19.96 -6.89
N GLY A 216 16.34 -19.46 -8.07
CA GLY A 216 16.31 -20.26 -9.30
C GLY A 216 17.32 -21.40 -9.32
N THR A 217 18.49 -21.24 -8.71
CA THR A 217 19.51 -22.29 -8.59
C THR A 217 19.11 -23.33 -7.57
N ALA A 218 18.64 -22.92 -6.39
CA ALA A 218 18.16 -23.81 -5.34
C ALA A 218 16.92 -24.63 -5.77
N TYR A 219 15.99 -24.00 -6.51
CA TYR A 219 14.84 -24.71 -7.08
C TYR A 219 15.24 -25.81 -8.06
N ARG A 220 16.32 -25.64 -8.82
CA ARG A 220 16.81 -26.65 -9.78
C ARG A 220 17.60 -27.77 -9.13
N SER A 221 18.42 -27.46 -8.14
CA SER A 221 19.35 -28.42 -7.54
C SER A 221 18.70 -29.34 -6.50
N ASP A 222 17.69 -28.85 -5.75
CA ASP A 222 16.90 -29.59 -4.75
C ASP A 222 17.69 -30.57 -3.88
N THR A 223 18.85 -30.15 -3.39
CA THR A 223 19.72 -30.92 -2.52
C THR A 223 20.03 -30.18 -1.23
N LEU A 224 20.26 -30.91 -0.13
CA LEU A 224 20.67 -30.32 1.15
C LEU A 224 21.94 -29.51 1.01
N ASP A 225 22.92 -29.99 0.25
CA ASP A 225 24.21 -29.29 0.06
C ASP A 225 24.03 -27.92 -0.63
N SER A 226 23.15 -27.85 -1.63
CA SER A 226 22.81 -26.57 -2.27
C SER A 226 22.13 -25.62 -1.30
N ALA A 227 21.14 -26.08 -0.55
CA ALA A 227 20.44 -25.28 0.46
C ALA A 227 21.41 -24.77 1.54
N LEU A 228 22.34 -25.63 2.01
CA LEU A 228 23.36 -25.26 2.97
C LEU A 228 24.37 -24.25 2.39
N SER A 229 24.73 -24.37 1.11
CA SER A 229 25.61 -23.39 0.45
C SER A 229 24.99 -21.99 0.46
N VAL A 230 23.72 -21.88 0.09
CA VAL A 230 22.97 -20.59 0.13
C VAL A 230 22.87 -20.07 1.55
N SER A 231 22.52 -20.92 2.52
CA SER A 231 22.44 -20.51 3.93
C SER A 231 23.77 -19.98 4.46
N ARG A 232 24.90 -20.63 4.11
CA ARG A 232 26.24 -20.16 4.49
C ARG A 232 26.60 -18.84 3.81
N SER A 233 26.22 -18.65 2.53
CA SER A 233 26.41 -17.37 1.82
C SER A 233 25.71 -16.22 2.54
N TYR A 234 24.44 -16.40 2.94
CA TYR A 234 23.73 -15.44 3.76
C TYR A 234 24.38 -15.23 5.13
N ALA A 235 24.78 -16.30 5.81
CA ALA A 235 25.44 -16.24 7.12
C ALA A 235 26.74 -15.42 7.07
N ASP A 236 27.56 -15.61 6.04
CA ASP A 236 28.81 -14.86 5.86
C ASP A 236 28.56 -13.39 5.56
N ALA A 237 27.59 -13.08 4.70
CA ALA A 237 27.19 -11.71 4.39
C ALA A 237 26.65 -10.98 5.63
N ILE A 238 25.80 -11.64 6.43
CA ILE A 238 25.23 -11.09 7.67
C ILE A 238 26.33 -10.85 8.71
N ARG A 239 27.29 -11.79 8.84
CA ARG A 239 28.47 -11.62 9.73
C ARG A 239 29.29 -10.40 9.31
N GLY A 240 29.46 -10.19 8.00
CA GLY A 240 30.12 -8.99 7.47
C GLY A 240 29.37 -7.71 7.83
N ALA A 241 28.04 -7.67 7.71
CA ALA A 241 27.24 -6.51 8.12
C ALA A 241 27.26 -6.28 9.64
N ALA A 242 27.26 -7.35 10.43
CA ALA A 242 27.35 -7.29 11.89
C ALA A 242 28.66 -6.66 12.36
N SER A 243 29.79 -6.95 11.69
CA SER A 243 31.09 -6.31 11.99
C SER A 243 31.08 -4.79 11.73
N HIS A 244 30.13 -4.28 10.97
CA HIS A 244 29.83 -2.87 10.74
C HIS A 244 28.66 -2.34 11.58
N GLY A 245 28.26 -3.08 12.62
CA GLY A 245 27.27 -2.64 13.60
C GLY A 245 25.81 -2.96 13.27
N ALA A 246 25.54 -3.83 12.28
CA ALA A 246 24.15 -4.25 12.03
C ALA A 246 23.61 -5.07 13.21
N GLU A 247 22.40 -4.75 13.67
CA GLU A 247 21.70 -5.37 14.79
C GLU A 247 20.44 -6.14 14.35
N PHE A 248 19.99 -5.90 13.11
CA PHE A 248 18.80 -6.51 12.53
C PHE A 248 19.01 -6.79 11.05
N ALA A 249 18.81 -8.04 10.64
CA ALA A 249 19.05 -8.50 9.28
C ALA A 249 17.81 -9.17 8.70
N VAL A 250 17.53 -8.94 7.41
CA VAL A 250 16.41 -9.54 6.67
C VAL A 250 16.93 -10.14 5.37
N THR A 251 16.60 -11.40 5.07
CA THR A 251 16.88 -12.01 3.77
C THR A 251 15.64 -12.02 2.89
N ALA A 252 15.79 -12.31 1.59
CA ALA A 252 14.69 -12.38 0.65
C ALA A 252 13.69 -13.49 0.99
N GLU A 253 12.42 -13.33 0.53
CA GLU A 253 11.41 -14.38 0.51
C GLU A 253 11.88 -15.56 -0.32
N GLY A 254 11.71 -16.77 0.22
CA GLY A 254 12.18 -17.97 -0.46
C GLY A 254 13.67 -17.99 -0.80
N GLY A 255 14.48 -17.08 -0.21
CA GLY A 255 15.90 -16.98 -0.47
C GLY A 255 16.67 -18.25 -0.15
N ILE A 256 16.13 -19.09 0.72
CA ILE A 256 16.63 -20.44 1.00
C ILE A 256 15.50 -21.43 0.68
N VAL A 257 15.78 -22.43 -0.18
CA VAL A 257 14.84 -23.52 -0.45
C VAL A 257 15.15 -24.69 0.48
N SER A 258 14.13 -25.25 1.12
CA SER A 258 14.27 -26.26 2.16
C SER A 258 13.22 -27.37 2.06
N ARG A 259 13.38 -28.37 2.90
CA ARG A 259 12.41 -29.39 3.28
C ARG A 259 12.30 -29.43 4.81
N PRO A 260 11.19 -29.87 5.41
CA PRO A 260 11.07 -29.97 6.87
C PRO A 260 12.24 -30.71 7.52
N ALA A 261 12.72 -31.78 6.90
CA ALA A 261 13.84 -32.58 7.40
C ALA A 261 15.20 -31.84 7.38
N TRP A 262 15.33 -30.75 6.61
CA TRP A 262 16.56 -29.98 6.48
C TRP A 262 16.57 -28.70 7.31
N ARG A 263 15.43 -28.34 7.88
CA ARG A 263 15.19 -27.05 8.53
C ARG A 263 16.28 -26.72 9.56
N ASP A 264 16.57 -27.62 10.49
CA ASP A 264 17.56 -27.37 11.53
C ASP A 264 18.95 -27.18 10.92
N ALA A 265 19.30 -28.01 9.92
CA ALA A 265 20.61 -27.93 9.26
C ALA A 265 20.81 -26.59 8.52
N ILE A 266 19.78 -26.12 7.78
CA ILE A 266 19.88 -24.85 7.03
C ILE A 266 19.81 -23.62 7.93
N LEU A 267 19.14 -23.67 9.06
CA LEU A 267 19.06 -22.56 10.01
C LEU A 267 20.30 -22.49 10.92
N ALA A 268 21.03 -23.57 11.12
CA ALA A 268 22.18 -23.63 12.03
C ALA A 268 23.29 -22.60 11.68
N PRO A 269 23.73 -22.38 10.42
CA PRO A 269 24.72 -21.35 10.10
C PRO A 269 24.26 -19.95 10.44
N LEU A 270 22.99 -19.62 10.19
CA LEU A 270 22.39 -18.32 10.49
C LEU A 270 22.23 -18.13 11.99
N LEU A 271 21.78 -19.16 12.72
CA LEU A 271 21.63 -19.14 14.18
C LEU A 271 22.98 -18.93 14.87
N ALA A 272 24.04 -19.59 14.38
CA ALA A 272 25.38 -19.38 14.88
C ALA A 272 25.86 -17.92 14.70
N VAL A 273 25.52 -17.29 13.59
CA VAL A 273 25.79 -15.85 13.38
C VAL A 273 24.97 -15.00 14.34
N ALA A 274 23.66 -15.26 14.49
CA ALA A 274 22.80 -14.50 15.42
C ALA A 274 23.37 -14.55 16.86
N GLN A 275 23.74 -15.75 17.35
CA GLN A 275 24.31 -15.93 18.67
C GLN A 275 25.71 -15.30 18.84
N GLY A 276 26.58 -15.46 17.83
CA GLY A 276 27.95 -14.98 17.89
C GLY A 276 28.10 -13.46 17.73
N THR A 277 27.13 -12.79 17.07
CA THR A 277 27.20 -11.35 16.75
C THR A 277 26.15 -10.49 17.46
N GLY A 278 25.13 -11.08 18.03
CA GLY A 278 24.01 -10.35 18.62
C GLY A 278 22.97 -9.83 17.63
N VAL A 279 23.07 -10.16 16.33
CA VAL A 279 22.13 -9.73 15.29
C VAL A 279 20.87 -10.59 15.33
N GLN A 280 19.71 -9.97 15.36
CA GLN A 280 18.44 -10.68 15.07
C GLN A 280 18.28 -10.84 13.56
N ILE A 281 18.03 -12.07 13.10
CA ILE A 281 17.90 -12.39 11.67
C ILE A 281 16.47 -12.80 11.37
N ILE A 282 15.88 -12.22 10.30
CA ILE A 282 14.65 -12.69 9.67
C ILE A 282 15.02 -13.36 8.35
N ALA A 283 14.94 -14.67 8.31
CA ALA A 283 15.30 -15.48 7.15
C ALA A 283 14.06 -15.95 6.38
N GLY A 284 13.94 -15.59 5.09
CA GLY A 284 12.91 -16.10 4.19
C GLY A 284 13.28 -17.49 3.66
N VAL A 285 12.37 -18.45 3.82
CA VAL A 285 12.58 -19.86 3.46
C VAL A 285 11.36 -20.39 2.73
N TYR A 286 11.57 -20.97 1.56
CA TYR A 286 10.55 -21.76 0.89
C TYR A 286 10.72 -23.23 1.26
N GLU A 287 9.76 -23.82 1.94
CA GLU A 287 9.74 -25.28 2.19
C GLU A 287 8.94 -25.98 1.11
N ARG A 288 9.45 -27.14 0.69
CA ARG A 288 8.78 -28.00 -0.27
C ARG A 288 7.93 -29.04 0.43
N ASP A 289 7.48 -29.81 0.72
CA ASP A 289 6.78 -30.98 1.24
C ASP A 289 6.30 -30.83 2.71
N PRO A 290 5.19 -30.13 2.99
CA PRO A 290 4.28 -29.47 2.05
C PRO A 290 4.78 -28.09 1.61
N PRO A 291 4.42 -27.60 0.40
CA PRO A 291 4.83 -26.30 -0.09
C PRO A 291 4.38 -25.19 0.86
N SER A 292 5.33 -24.39 1.37
CA SER A 292 5.07 -23.34 2.35
C SER A 292 6.06 -22.20 2.21
N ASP A 293 5.58 -20.97 2.28
CA ASP A 293 6.41 -19.78 2.32
C ASP A 293 6.53 -19.30 3.77
N LEU A 294 7.75 -19.35 4.29
CA LEU A 294 8.05 -19.19 5.70
C LEU A 294 9.07 -18.06 5.92
N ALA A 295 8.96 -17.40 7.06
CA ALA A 295 10.03 -16.61 7.63
C ALA A 295 10.41 -17.15 9.01
N PHE A 296 11.71 -17.19 9.28
CA PHE A 296 12.24 -17.60 10.58
C PHE A 296 12.95 -16.41 11.24
N ALA A 297 12.50 -16.05 12.42
CA ALA A 297 13.20 -15.10 13.27
C ALA A 297 14.17 -15.85 14.18
N LEU A 298 15.45 -15.67 13.93
CA LEU A 298 16.56 -16.23 14.68
C LEU A 298 17.07 -15.18 15.67
N GLN A 299 16.92 -15.48 16.95
CA GLN A 299 17.23 -14.55 18.03
C GLN A 299 18.65 -14.77 18.56
N PRO A 300 19.36 -13.72 19.01
CA PRO A 300 20.68 -13.84 19.61
C PRO A 300 20.75 -14.78 20.80
N GLU A 301 19.67 -14.91 21.55
CA GLU A 301 19.54 -15.84 22.67
C GLU A 301 19.37 -17.33 22.27
N GLY A 302 19.40 -17.63 20.96
CA GLY A 302 19.29 -18.98 20.45
C GLY A 302 17.86 -19.48 20.17
N THR A 303 16.84 -18.66 20.43
CA THR A 303 15.45 -19.02 20.13
C THR A 303 15.09 -18.75 18.67
N THR A 304 14.24 -19.62 18.12
CA THR A 304 13.73 -19.48 16.74
C THR A 304 12.20 -19.40 16.77
N ARG A 305 11.63 -18.48 16.00
CA ARG A 305 10.19 -18.40 15.75
C ARG A 305 9.92 -18.48 14.25
N SER A 306 8.91 -19.25 13.86
CA SER A 306 8.46 -19.35 12.46
C SER A 306 7.20 -18.55 12.23
N TYR A 307 7.04 -18.08 11.02
CA TYR A 307 5.87 -17.40 10.50
C TYR A 307 5.59 -17.94 9.09
N ALA A 308 4.36 -18.24 8.77
CA ALA A 308 3.93 -18.64 7.43
C ALA A 308 3.14 -17.47 6.79
N LYS A 309 3.42 -17.19 5.53
CA LYS A 309 2.73 -16.17 4.72
C LYS A 309 1.23 -16.32 4.80
N ARG A 310 0.52 -15.26 5.17
CA ARG A 310 -0.94 -15.28 5.36
C ARG A 310 -1.72 -15.03 4.07
N HIS A 311 -1.18 -14.22 3.18
CA HIS A 311 -1.83 -13.82 1.94
C HIS A 311 -1.00 -14.25 0.74
N LEU A 312 -1.46 -15.28 0.07
CA LEU A 312 -0.80 -15.85 -1.10
C LEU A 312 -1.10 -15.01 -2.35
N VAL A 313 -0.17 -15.00 -3.31
CA VAL A 313 -0.37 -14.36 -4.61
C VAL A 313 -1.36 -15.20 -5.43
N PRO A 314 -2.55 -14.65 -5.77
CA PRO A 314 -3.56 -15.40 -6.51
C PRO A 314 -3.02 -15.92 -7.84
N PHE A 315 -3.36 -17.16 -8.18
CA PHE A 315 -2.97 -17.84 -9.43
C PHE A 315 -1.46 -18.12 -9.58
N VAL A 316 -0.63 -17.67 -8.66
CA VAL A 316 0.83 -17.88 -8.66
C VAL A 316 1.23 -18.84 -7.54
N GLU A 317 0.72 -18.61 -6.34
CA GLU A 317 1.07 -19.39 -5.13
C GLU A 317 -0.07 -20.33 -4.70
N SER A 318 -0.85 -20.82 -5.66
CA SER A 318 -2.03 -21.66 -5.38
C SER A 318 -1.69 -23.02 -4.72
N GLU A 319 -0.45 -23.48 -4.83
CA GLU A 319 0.04 -24.72 -4.22
C GLU A 319 0.43 -24.53 -2.75
N LEU A 320 0.62 -23.29 -2.30
CA LEU A 320 1.05 -22.99 -0.95
C LEU A 320 -0.10 -23.06 0.06
N THR A 321 0.24 -23.31 1.31
CA THR A 321 -0.69 -23.25 2.42
C THR A 321 -0.53 -21.93 3.16
N ALA A 322 -1.63 -21.13 3.24
CA ALA A 322 -1.63 -19.87 3.95
C ALA A 322 -1.50 -20.04 5.47
N GLY A 323 -0.69 -19.20 6.09
CA GLY A 323 -0.55 -19.12 7.55
C GLY A 323 -1.70 -18.35 8.22
N HIS A 324 -1.77 -18.43 9.56
CA HIS A 324 -2.79 -17.75 10.36
C HIS A 324 -2.21 -17.03 11.59
N SER A 325 -0.93 -17.24 11.90
CA SER A 325 -0.28 -16.67 13.07
C SER A 325 0.14 -15.23 12.86
N SER A 326 0.22 -14.45 13.95
CA SER A 326 0.80 -13.11 13.95
C SER A 326 2.33 -13.17 13.80
N GLY A 327 2.88 -12.21 13.06
CA GLY A 327 4.33 -12.04 12.92
C GLY A 327 5.02 -11.35 14.11
N TRP A 328 4.32 -11.14 15.24
CA TRP A 328 4.86 -10.52 16.45
C TRP A 328 6.00 -11.32 17.07
N LEU A 329 7.15 -10.66 17.33
CA LEU A 329 8.36 -11.27 17.86
C LEU A 329 8.69 -10.90 19.31
N GLY A 330 7.94 -9.98 19.91
CA GLY A 330 8.33 -9.36 21.16
C GLY A 330 9.25 -8.15 20.97
N LYS A 331 9.57 -7.44 22.06
CA LYS A 331 10.49 -6.29 22.07
C LYS A 331 10.19 -5.25 20.99
N SER A 332 8.90 -5.02 20.67
CA SER A 332 8.42 -4.10 19.62
C SER A 332 8.90 -4.43 18.19
N ARG A 333 9.22 -5.69 17.91
CA ARG A 333 9.64 -6.18 16.59
C ARG A 333 8.63 -7.17 16.02
N ALA A 334 8.54 -7.22 14.69
CA ALA A 334 7.68 -8.17 13.97
C ALA A 334 8.31 -8.56 12.62
N MET A 335 7.75 -9.62 12.03
CA MET A 335 8.04 -10.04 10.65
C MET A 335 6.74 -10.29 9.90
N GLU A 336 6.74 -10.00 8.61
CA GLU A 336 5.69 -10.32 7.65
C GLU A 336 6.32 -10.74 6.35
N ILE A 337 5.58 -11.39 5.45
CA ILE A 337 6.12 -11.81 4.15
C ILE A 337 5.39 -11.05 3.03
N CYS A 338 6.17 -10.33 2.22
CA CYS A 338 5.82 -9.78 0.92
C CYS A 338 4.37 -9.24 0.83
N LYS A 339 3.47 -10.04 0.24
CA LYS A 339 2.06 -9.70 -0.02
C LYS A 339 1.22 -9.46 1.24
N ASP A 340 1.64 -9.89 2.41
CA ASP A 340 0.93 -9.57 3.65
C ASP A 340 0.82 -8.06 3.87
N MET A 341 1.80 -7.29 3.36
CA MET A 341 1.80 -5.83 3.42
C MET A 341 0.72 -5.16 2.55
N ASP A 342 0.10 -5.89 1.63
CA ASP A 342 -1.00 -5.41 0.79
C ASP A 342 -2.33 -5.33 1.56
N PHE A 343 -2.40 -5.96 2.74
CA PHE A 343 -3.59 -6.09 3.55
C PHE A 343 -3.53 -5.23 4.82
N PRO A 344 -4.03 -3.97 4.77
CA PRO A 344 -3.95 -3.02 5.90
C PRO A 344 -4.47 -3.59 7.22
N ARG A 345 -5.54 -4.38 7.16
CA ARG A 345 -6.18 -4.93 8.37
C ARG A 345 -5.34 -6.00 9.06
N THR A 346 -4.65 -6.81 8.28
CA THR A 346 -3.72 -7.83 8.78
C THR A 346 -2.61 -7.17 9.57
N ILE A 347 -1.98 -6.17 8.96
CA ILE A 347 -0.89 -5.40 9.57
C ILE A 347 -1.39 -4.58 10.78
N LEU A 348 -2.59 -4.01 10.71
CA LEU A 348 -3.20 -3.30 11.84
C LEU A 348 -3.39 -4.21 13.06
N GLY A 349 -3.79 -5.47 12.84
CA GLY A 349 -3.94 -6.46 13.92
C GLY A 349 -2.64 -6.67 14.68
N ASP A 350 -1.54 -6.83 13.97
CA ASP A 350 -0.22 -7.04 14.55
C ASP A 350 0.36 -5.75 15.16
N ALA A 351 0.17 -4.62 14.50
CA ALA A 351 0.69 -3.32 14.95
C ALA A 351 0.14 -2.88 16.32
N ARG A 352 -1.06 -3.33 16.68
CA ARG A 352 -1.65 -3.08 18.01
C ARG A 352 -0.84 -3.64 19.18
N GLN A 353 0.08 -4.57 18.90
CA GLN A 353 1.03 -5.11 19.88
C GLN A 353 2.22 -4.18 20.15
N GLY A 354 2.26 -2.98 19.55
CA GLY A 354 3.27 -1.96 19.80
C GLY A 354 4.54 -2.12 18.97
N ILE A 355 4.41 -2.53 17.71
CA ILE A 355 5.53 -2.68 16.77
C ILE A 355 6.21 -1.33 16.52
N ARG A 356 7.54 -1.33 16.49
CA ARG A 356 8.39 -0.20 16.12
C ARG A 356 9.34 -0.52 14.97
N LEU A 357 9.61 -1.80 14.71
CA LEU A 357 10.45 -2.29 13.61
C LEU A 357 9.84 -3.57 13.02
N MET A 358 9.75 -3.64 11.69
CA MET A 358 9.24 -4.79 10.96
C MET A 358 10.26 -5.25 9.90
N GLY A 359 10.58 -6.53 9.89
CA GLY A 359 11.35 -7.19 8.84
C GLY A 359 10.42 -7.85 7.82
N VAL A 360 10.66 -7.62 6.53
CA VAL A 360 9.81 -8.11 5.46
C VAL A 360 10.66 -8.82 4.40
N PRO A 361 10.85 -10.15 4.50
CA PRO A 361 11.22 -10.96 3.36
C PRO A 361 10.24 -10.75 2.21
N ALA A 362 10.72 -10.57 0.98
CA ALA A 362 9.87 -10.32 -0.17
C ALA A 362 10.50 -10.84 -1.47
N GLY A 363 9.65 -11.01 -2.48
CA GLY A 363 10.00 -11.20 -3.88
C GLY A 363 9.14 -10.28 -4.74
N ASP A 364 9.73 -9.71 -5.78
CA ASP A 364 9.03 -8.85 -6.73
C ASP A 364 9.08 -9.48 -8.13
N PHE A 365 8.32 -8.95 -9.09
CA PHE A 365 8.33 -9.41 -10.47
C PHE A 365 9.16 -8.47 -11.37
N GLY A 366 10.29 -7.99 -10.84
CA GLY A 366 11.23 -7.11 -11.54
C GLY A 366 10.80 -5.65 -11.54
N LYS A 367 9.94 -5.24 -12.45
CA LYS A 367 9.57 -3.82 -12.64
C LYS A 367 8.72 -3.24 -11.52
N ASP A 368 8.05 -4.06 -10.75
CA ASP A 368 7.09 -3.65 -9.73
C ASP A 368 7.69 -3.43 -8.33
N GLY A 369 9.00 -3.55 -8.18
CA GLY A 369 9.68 -3.43 -6.90
C GLY A 369 9.31 -2.17 -6.11
N TRP A 370 9.20 -1.00 -6.77
CA TRP A 370 8.73 0.21 -6.12
C TRP A 370 7.23 0.17 -5.80
N LEU A 371 6.41 -0.49 -6.63
CA LEU A 371 4.97 -0.60 -6.38
C LEU A 371 4.70 -1.35 -5.07
N HIS A 372 5.40 -2.45 -4.80
CA HIS A 372 5.27 -3.23 -3.57
C HIS A 372 5.98 -2.58 -2.39
N ALA A 373 7.18 -1.99 -2.60
CA ALA A 373 7.89 -1.28 -1.54
C ALA A 373 7.04 -0.15 -0.94
N ARG A 374 6.39 0.69 -1.79
CA ARG A 374 5.53 1.79 -1.32
C ARG A 374 4.29 1.31 -0.57
N MET A 375 3.76 0.13 -0.86
CA MET A 375 2.64 -0.45 -0.11
C MET A 375 3.10 -0.81 1.31
N ALA A 376 4.25 -1.47 1.45
CA ALA A 376 4.85 -1.74 2.75
C ALA A 376 5.13 -0.44 3.52
N ILE A 377 5.73 0.56 2.89
CA ILE A 377 6.02 1.87 3.51
C ILE A 377 4.75 2.53 4.04
N MET A 378 3.63 2.48 3.30
CA MET A 378 2.35 3.00 3.77
C MET A 378 1.91 2.32 5.08
N ARG A 379 2.11 1.01 5.23
CA ARG A 379 1.81 0.30 6.49
C ARG A 379 2.60 0.87 7.66
N GLY A 380 3.88 1.21 7.42
CA GLY A 380 4.73 1.87 8.42
C GLY A 380 4.17 3.23 8.84
N VAL A 381 3.72 4.06 7.89
CA VAL A 381 3.15 5.39 8.16
C VAL A 381 1.83 5.28 8.93
N GLU A 382 0.94 4.39 8.52
CA GLU A 382 -0.33 4.12 9.18
C GLU A 382 -0.14 3.72 10.63
N ASN A 383 0.81 2.86 10.90
CA ASN A 383 0.92 2.17 12.19
C ASN A 383 2.09 2.63 13.06
N GLY A 384 2.97 3.49 12.54
CA GLY A 384 4.05 4.11 13.30
C GLY A 384 5.29 3.23 13.51
N PHE A 385 5.55 2.25 12.63
CA PHE A 385 6.76 1.41 12.66
C PHE A 385 7.65 1.63 11.44
N SER A 386 8.95 1.38 11.60
CA SER A 386 9.94 1.40 10.54
C SER A 386 10.06 0.01 9.90
N ILE A 387 10.48 -0.05 8.62
CA ILE A 387 10.47 -1.27 7.83
C ILE A 387 11.83 -1.51 7.19
N VAL A 388 12.28 -2.77 7.23
CA VAL A 388 13.37 -3.31 6.42
C VAL A 388 12.78 -4.37 5.50
N ARG A 389 12.87 -4.15 4.20
CA ARG A 389 12.37 -5.07 3.18
C ARG A 389 13.53 -5.58 2.32
N ALA A 390 13.64 -6.89 2.18
CA ALA A 390 14.59 -7.55 1.28
C ALA A 390 13.81 -8.27 0.19
N ALA A 391 13.85 -7.76 -1.04
CA ALA A 391 13.07 -8.29 -2.15
C ALA A 391 13.96 -8.86 -3.24
N ASP A 392 13.83 -10.16 -3.51
CA ASP A 392 14.43 -10.78 -4.69
C ASP A 392 13.78 -10.24 -5.96
N GLU A 393 14.54 -10.15 -7.05
CA GLU A 393 14.14 -9.55 -8.34
C GLU A 393 13.50 -8.15 -8.21
N GLY A 394 13.76 -7.43 -7.12
CA GLY A 394 13.07 -6.20 -6.79
C GLY A 394 13.92 -5.14 -6.09
N LEU A 395 13.33 -4.53 -5.07
CA LEU A 395 13.89 -3.37 -4.39
C LEU A 395 14.06 -3.63 -2.89
N LEU A 396 15.33 -3.67 -2.44
CA LEU A 396 15.64 -3.63 -1.02
C LEU A 396 15.40 -2.22 -0.51
N THR A 397 14.68 -2.09 0.61
CA THR A 397 14.37 -0.78 1.20
C THR A 397 14.49 -0.78 2.73
N ALA A 398 15.00 0.33 3.27
CA ALA A 398 14.87 0.69 4.67
C ALA A 398 14.10 2.02 4.75
N SER A 399 12.95 2.03 5.41
CA SER A 399 12.08 3.20 5.51
C SER A 399 11.66 3.46 6.96
N ASP A 400 11.57 4.74 7.33
CA ASP A 400 11.10 5.13 8.65
C ASP A 400 9.57 5.16 8.77
N SER A 401 9.07 5.30 9.99
CA SER A 401 7.63 5.35 10.31
C SER A 401 6.93 6.63 9.82
N ARG A 402 7.63 7.51 9.13
CA ARG A 402 7.10 8.69 8.43
C ARG A 402 7.08 8.51 6.91
N GLY A 403 7.48 7.33 6.43
CA GLY A 403 7.51 7.00 5.00
C GLY A 403 8.73 7.56 4.26
N ARG A 404 9.77 8.03 4.97
CA ARG A 404 11.03 8.41 4.34
C ARG A 404 11.79 7.14 4.01
N VAL A 405 12.21 7.01 2.76
CA VAL A 405 13.14 5.96 2.33
C VAL A 405 14.55 6.39 2.72
N ILE A 406 15.10 5.77 3.76
CA ILE A 406 16.43 6.08 4.29
C ILE A 406 17.50 5.47 3.40
N ALA A 407 17.27 4.25 2.91
CA ALA A 407 18.14 3.59 1.95
C ALA A 407 17.32 2.69 1.02
N ARG A 408 17.78 2.56 -0.23
CA ARG A 408 17.23 1.61 -1.20
C ARG A 408 18.33 1.10 -2.12
N LYS A 409 18.20 -0.14 -2.57
CA LYS A 409 19.11 -0.78 -3.53
C LYS A 409 18.31 -1.77 -4.39
N THR A 410 18.52 -1.76 -5.69
CA THR A 410 17.93 -2.77 -6.57
C THR A 410 18.70 -4.09 -6.40
N ALA A 411 17.98 -5.19 -6.31
CA ALA A 411 18.57 -6.52 -6.29
C ALA A 411 19.31 -6.80 -7.60
N GLU A 412 20.52 -7.30 -7.49
CA GLU A 412 21.32 -7.74 -8.64
C GLU A 412 20.85 -9.15 -9.07
N SER A 413 20.92 -9.43 -10.36
CA SER A 413 20.49 -10.73 -10.90
C SER A 413 21.43 -11.90 -10.55
N SER A 414 22.59 -11.60 -10.00
CA SER A 414 23.58 -12.60 -9.56
C SER A 414 24.44 -12.05 -8.44
N GLY A 415 24.77 -12.92 -7.50
CA GLY A 415 25.59 -12.56 -6.33
C GLY A 415 24.84 -11.87 -5.21
N MET A 416 25.53 -11.59 -4.12
CA MET A 416 24.94 -11.05 -2.90
C MET A 416 24.75 -9.54 -2.98
N THR A 417 23.50 -9.09 -3.04
CA THR A 417 23.14 -7.68 -2.86
C THR A 417 22.95 -7.39 -1.38
N VAL A 418 23.65 -6.40 -0.86
CA VAL A 418 23.56 -5.98 0.55
C VAL A 418 23.18 -4.52 0.63
N LEU A 419 22.21 -4.20 1.48
CA LEU A 419 21.86 -2.86 1.91
C LEU A 419 22.08 -2.76 3.42
N VAL A 420 22.81 -1.73 3.87
CA VAL A 420 23.00 -1.42 5.30
C VAL A 420 22.60 0.04 5.52
N ALA A 421 21.85 0.30 6.59
CA ALA A 421 21.39 1.64 6.92
C ALA A 421 21.20 1.83 8.44
N SER A 422 21.46 3.06 8.91
CA SER A 422 21.01 3.50 10.25
C SER A 422 19.55 3.94 10.13
N LEU A 423 18.64 3.14 10.69
CA LEU A 423 17.18 3.32 10.56
C LEU A 423 16.61 3.84 11.88
N PRO A 424 15.92 5.00 11.87
CA PRO A 424 15.18 5.45 13.03
C PRO A 424 14.12 4.42 13.44
N LEU A 425 14.05 4.08 14.72
CA LEU A 425 12.96 3.24 15.23
C LEU A 425 11.62 3.97 15.16
N GLY A 426 10.58 3.25 14.83
CA GLY A 426 9.23 3.79 14.76
C GLY A 426 8.77 4.38 16.09
N PHE A 427 7.86 5.35 16.03
CA PHE A 427 7.27 5.99 17.23
C PHE A 427 6.30 5.07 17.98
N GLY A 428 5.87 3.97 17.35
CA GLY A 428 4.86 3.05 17.89
C GLY A 428 3.43 3.45 17.50
N PRO A 429 2.43 2.85 18.14
CA PRO A 429 1.04 2.92 17.71
C PRO A 429 0.53 4.34 17.49
N THR A 430 -0.05 4.55 16.30
CA THR A 430 -0.66 5.80 15.87
C THR A 430 -2.13 5.90 16.32
N PHE A 431 -2.80 6.99 15.96
CA PHE A 431 -4.25 7.10 16.11
C PHE A 431 -4.97 6.02 15.26
N TYR A 432 -4.53 5.82 13.99
CA TYR A 432 -5.08 4.75 13.15
C TYR A 432 -4.87 3.37 13.77
N THR A 433 -3.72 3.08 14.35
CA THR A 433 -3.49 1.79 15.02
C THR A 433 -4.49 1.53 16.15
N ARG A 434 -4.87 2.57 16.90
CA ARG A 434 -5.80 2.46 18.03
C ARG A 434 -7.25 2.33 17.58
N PHE A 435 -7.68 3.16 16.64
CA PHE A 435 -9.08 3.27 16.21
C PHE A 435 -9.40 2.52 14.91
N GLY A 436 -8.38 2.12 14.16
CA GLY A 436 -8.53 1.34 12.92
C GLY A 436 -9.31 2.10 11.84
N ASP A 437 -10.15 1.36 11.14
CA ASP A 437 -10.89 1.81 9.96
C ASP A 437 -12.09 2.73 10.27
N THR A 438 -12.14 3.35 11.45
CA THR A 438 -13.27 4.21 11.88
C THR A 438 -13.57 5.31 10.84
N PHE A 439 -12.53 5.92 10.26
CA PHE A 439 -12.72 6.95 9.22
C PHE A 439 -13.46 6.37 7.99
N ALA A 440 -13.05 5.21 7.50
CA ALA A 440 -13.69 4.57 6.35
C ALA A 440 -15.17 4.23 6.65
N TRP A 441 -15.48 3.77 7.86
CA TRP A 441 -16.86 3.55 8.28
C TRP A 441 -17.67 4.85 8.37
N CYS A 442 -17.07 5.95 8.82
CA CYS A 442 -17.70 7.28 8.78
C CYS A 442 -18.01 7.73 7.35
N LEU A 443 -17.12 7.44 6.39
CA LEU A 443 -17.36 7.75 4.97
C LEU A 443 -18.54 6.93 4.40
N ILE A 444 -18.63 5.65 4.75
CA ILE A 444 -19.77 4.79 4.36
C ILE A 444 -21.07 5.34 4.94
N ALA A 445 -21.09 5.67 6.23
CA ALA A 445 -22.26 6.26 6.89
C ALA A 445 -22.68 7.60 6.23
N LEU A 446 -21.72 8.44 5.89
CA LEU A 446 -21.94 9.69 5.16
C LEU A 446 -22.56 9.42 3.77
N CYS A 447 -22.06 8.44 3.03
CA CYS A 447 -22.62 8.06 1.73
C CYS A 447 -24.08 7.58 1.86
N ILE A 448 -24.37 6.76 2.86
CA ILE A 448 -25.75 6.30 3.14
C ILE A 448 -26.64 7.50 3.47
N LEU A 449 -26.21 8.40 4.36
CA LEU A 449 -26.98 9.60 4.72
C LEU A 449 -27.29 10.46 3.49
N ILE A 450 -26.29 10.73 2.66
CA ILE A 450 -26.47 11.52 1.42
C ILE A 450 -27.43 10.78 0.46
N GLY A 451 -27.32 9.45 0.33
CA GLY A 451 -28.23 8.64 -0.47
C GLY A 451 -29.69 8.77 -0.02
N VAL A 452 -29.92 8.72 1.30
CA VAL A 452 -31.27 8.92 1.89
C VAL A 452 -31.78 10.34 1.61
N LEU A 453 -30.93 11.35 1.73
CA LEU A 453 -31.31 12.74 1.42
C LEU A 453 -31.67 12.92 -0.06
N CYS A 454 -30.93 12.27 -0.96
CA CYS A 454 -31.19 12.29 -2.39
C CYS A 454 -32.48 11.52 -2.79
N ALA A 455 -32.87 10.51 -2.03
CA ALA A 455 -34.07 9.74 -2.27
C ALA A 455 -35.38 10.45 -1.84
N ARG A 456 -35.30 11.47 -0.96
CA ARG A 456 -36.48 12.20 -0.51
C ARG A 456 -37.13 12.96 -1.68
N PRO A 457 -38.46 12.91 -1.84
CA PRO A 457 -39.14 13.69 -2.84
C PRO A 457 -38.92 15.18 -2.58
N LYS A 458 -38.61 15.94 -3.62
CA LYS A 458 -38.59 17.42 -3.51
C LYS A 458 -40.02 17.87 -3.11
N LYS A 459 -40.17 18.54 -1.99
CA LYS A 459 -41.42 19.24 -1.68
C LYS A 459 -41.72 20.22 -2.83
N ILE A 460 -42.73 19.93 -3.63
CA ILE A 460 -43.24 20.88 -4.61
C ILE A 460 -43.79 22.06 -3.78
N ALA A 461 -43.13 23.22 -3.87
CA ALA A 461 -43.70 24.45 -3.35
C ALA A 461 -44.97 24.71 -4.18
N VAL A 462 -46.12 24.40 -3.63
CA VAL A 462 -47.39 24.83 -4.18
C VAL A 462 -47.43 26.34 -3.92
N GLU A 463 -47.06 27.12 -4.95
CA GLU A 463 -47.42 28.56 -4.99
C GLU A 463 -48.95 28.62 -5.00
N SER A 464 -49.51 28.92 -3.87
CA SER A 464 -50.93 29.32 -3.77
C SER A 464 -51.10 30.65 -4.53
N ARG A 465 -51.33 30.57 -5.82
CA ARG A 465 -51.94 31.68 -6.54
C ARG A 465 -53.37 31.80 -6.03
N LEU A 466 -53.60 32.65 -5.05
CA LEU A 466 -54.93 33.18 -4.76
C LEU A 466 -55.36 34.00 -5.98
N PRO A 467 -56.54 33.74 -6.57
CA PRO A 467 -57.07 34.62 -7.56
C PRO A 467 -57.57 35.90 -6.89
N ALA A 468 -57.27 37.03 -7.51
CA ALA A 468 -57.72 38.38 -7.12
C ALA A 468 -59.24 38.55 -7.41
#